data_4a70093588cc8700798455c6901da9eb
#
_entry.id   4a70093588cc8700798455c6901da9eb
#
_cell.length_a   1.000
_cell.length_b   1.000
_cell.length_c   1.000
_cell.angle_alpha   90.00
_cell.angle_beta   90.00
_cell.angle_gamma   90.00
#
_symmetry.space_group_name_H-M   'P 1'
#
loop_
_entity.id
_entity.type
_entity.pdbx_description
1 polymer ?
#
loop_
_entity_poly.entity_id
_entity_poly.type
_entity_poly.pdbx_seq_one_letter_code
_entity_poly.pdbx_strand_id
1 'polypeptide(L)'
;MFTKVIDPEMLEDCFYIRKKVFVEEQGVPEESEIDQYESESIHLIGYDNGQPVATARIRPINETTVKIERVAVIKSHRGQGMGKMLMQAVESLAKDEGFYVATMNAQ
;
A
#
# COMPACT_ATOMS: atom_id res chain seq x y z
N MET A 1 -3.26 10.91 8.92
CA MET A 1 -3.66 9.50 8.78
C MET A 1 -2.80 8.73 7.79
N PHE A 2 -2.72 9.16 6.52
CA PHE A 2 -1.88 8.50 5.52
C PHE A 2 -0.53 9.18 5.40
N THR A 3 0.53 8.40 5.31
CA THR A 3 1.88 8.94 5.18
C THR A 3 2.79 7.99 4.40
N LYS A 4 3.81 8.56 3.79
CA LYS A 4 4.88 7.78 3.16
C LYS A 4 5.68 7.05 4.23
N VAL A 5 6.01 5.80 3.98
CA VAL A 5 6.87 5.01 4.87
C VAL A 5 8.29 5.55 4.79
N ILE A 6 8.88 5.87 5.94
CA ILE A 6 10.22 6.46 6.02
C ILE A 6 11.19 5.69 6.93
N ASP A 7 10.72 4.63 7.59
CA ASP A 7 11.57 3.83 8.48
C ASP A 7 11.13 2.36 8.49
N PRO A 8 11.97 1.46 9.02
CA PRO A 8 11.65 0.03 9.05
C PRO A 8 10.43 -0.34 9.87
N GLU A 9 10.12 0.39 10.93
CA GLU A 9 8.95 0.10 11.76
C GLU A 9 7.65 0.34 10.99
N MET A 10 7.60 1.43 10.21
CA MET A 10 6.45 1.72 9.37
C MET A 10 6.30 0.67 8.27
N LEU A 11 7.40 0.18 7.72
CA LEU A 11 7.35 -0.88 6.72
C LEU A 11 6.82 -2.19 7.32
N GLU A 12 7.21 -2.51 8.55
CA GLU A 12 6.67 -3.67 9.26
C GLU A 12 5.15 -3.54 9.45
N ASP A 13 4.66 -2.33 9.72
CA ASP A 13 3.22 -2.08 9.82
C ASP A 13 2.51 -2.35 8.49
N CYS A 14 3.12 -1.99 7.36
CA CYS A 14 2.59 -2.34 6.05
C CYS A 14 2.50 -3.86 5.88
N PHE A 15 3.55 -4.58 6.25
CA PHE A 15 3.58 -6.04 6.13
C PHE A 15 2.55 -6.70 7.05
N TYR A 16 2.32 -6.14 8.23
CA TYR A 16 1.27 -6.61 9.13
C TYR A 16 -0.10 -6.56 8.46
N ILE A 17 -0.45 -5.42 7.84
CA ILE A 17 -1.72 -5.25 7.13
C ILE A 17 -1.79 -6.23 5.95
N ARG A 18 -0.73 -6.36 5.18
CA ARG A 18 -0.67 -7.22 4.00
C ARG A 18 -0.84 -8.68 4.38
N LYS A 19 -0.24 -9.12 5.48
CA LYS A 19 -0.42 -10.47 5.98
C LYS A 19 -1.88 -10.71 6.38
N LYS A 20 -2.49 -9.77 7.08
CA LYS A 20 -3.90 -9.87 7.49
C LYS A 20 -4.82 -10.00 6.27
N VAL A 21 -4.62 -9.18 5.25
CA VAL A 21 -5.52 -9.13 4.10
C VAL A 21 -5.21 -10.20 3.08
N PHE A 22 -3.96 -10.32 2.66
CA PHE A 22 -3.62 -11.19 1.53
C PHE A 22 -3.37 -12.63 1.96
N VAL A 23 -2.71 -12.86 3.07
CA VAL A 23 -2.40 -14.21 3.53
C VAL A 23 -3.58 -14.80 4.31
N GLU A 24 -4.04 -14.13 5.35
CA GLU A 24 -5.07 -14.67 6.23
C GLU A 24 -6.46 -14.67 5.63
N GLU A 25 -6.86 -13.58 4.94
CA GLU A 25 -8.19 -13.52 4.33
C GLU A 25 -8.26 -14.15 2.94
N GLN A 26 -7.27 -13.87 2.08
CA GLN A 26 -7.32 -14.27 0.67
C GLN A 26 -6.56 -15.55 0.36
N GLY A 27 -5.81 -16.06 1.32
CA GLY A 27 -5.10 -17.34 1.15
C GLY A 27 -3.88 -17.28 0.24
N VAL A 28 -3.32 -16.10 -0.01
CA VAL A 28 -2.07 -15.97 -0.75
C VAL A 28 -0.95 -16.62 0.05
N PRO A 29 -0.09 -17.45 -0.56
CA PRO A 29 1.05 -18.02 0.17
C PRO A 29 1.92 -16.92 0.77
N GLU A 30 2.28 -17.09 2.03
CA GLU A 30 3.06 -16.08 2.75
C GLU A 30 4.38 -15.77 2.05
N GLU A 31 5.04 -16.79 1.52
CA GLU A 31 6.30 -16.64 0.81
C GLU A 31 6.18 -15.89 -0.52
N SER A 32 4.98 -15.77 -1.08
CA SER A 32 4.72 -15.04 -2.32
C SER A 32 4.32 -13.60 -2.11
N GLU A 33 3.87 -13.24 -0.91
CA GLU A 33 3.30 -11.93 -0.63
C GLU A 33 4.37 -10.84 -0.56
N ILE A 34 5.48 -11.12 0.10
CA ILE A 34 6.64 -10.23 0.12
C ILE A 34 7.56 -10.66 -1.02
N ASP A 35 7.90 -9.73 -1.88
CA ASP A 35 8.66 -10.06 -3.09
C ASP A 35 9.92 -9.19 -3.26
N GLN A 36 10.59 -9.35 -4.39
CA GLN A 36 11.86 -8.69 -4.69
C GLN A 36 11.73 -7.18 -4.90
N TYR A 37 10.50 -6.67 -5.04
CA TYR A 37 10.27 -5.24 -5.35
C TYR A 37 10.08 -4.38 -4.11
N GLU A 38 10.15 -4.94 -2.91
CA GLU A 38 9.87 -4.17 -1.69
C GLU A 38 10.82 -3.00 -1.51
N SER A 39 12.11 -3.22 -1.72
CA SER A 39 13.13 -2.17 -1.54
C SER A 39 13.12 -1.13 -2.66
N GLU A 40 12.55 -1.46 -3.82
CA GLU A 40 12.47 -0.55 -4.97
C GLU A 40 11.20 0.28 -4.96
N SER A 41 10.30 0.00 -4.05
CA SER A 41 8.96 0.59 -4.04
C SER A 41 8.83 1.67 -3.00
N ILE A 42 7.88 2.57 -3.25
CA ILE A 42 7.44 3.57 -2.27
C ILE A 42 6.22 2.96 -1.58
N HIS A 43 6.23 2.96 -0.25
CA HIS A 43 5.13 2.40 0.53
C HIS A 43 4.35 3.51 1.22
N LEU A 44 3.04 3.34 1.25
CA LEU A 44 2.12 4.23 1.94
C LEU A 44 1.48 3.46 3.08
N ILE A 45 1.34 4.09 4.22
CA ILE A 45 0.69 3.51 5.40
C ILE A 45 -0.39 4.45 5.92
N GLY A 46 -1.50 3.90 6.35
CA GLY A 46 -2.57 4.64 7.01
C GLY A 46 -2.75 4.16 8.43
N TYR A 47 -2.86 5.10 9.36
CA TYR A 47 -3.09 4.81 10.78
C TYR A 47 -4.42 5.40 11.24
N ASP A 48 -5.06 4.70 12.16
CA ASP A 48 -6.24 5.20 12.88
C ASP A 48 -6.00 4.97 14.37
N ASN A 49 -5.93 6.05 15.15
CA ASN A 49 -5.61 6.01 16.58
C ASN A 49 -4.34 5.20 16.86
N GLY A 50 -3.32 5.38 16.01
CA GLY A 50 -2.05 4.69 16.16
C GLY A 50 -2.04 3.25 15.66
N GLN A 51 -3.17 2.76 15.13
CA GLN A 51 -3.26 1.39 14.60
C GLN A 51 -3.06 1.41 13.09
N PRO A 52 -2.21 0.53 12.54
CA PRO A 52 -2.09 0.42 11.08
C PRO A 52 -3.35 -0.19 10.50
N VAL A 53 -3.96 0.49 9.52
CA VAL A 53 -5.26 0.08 8.98
C VAL A 53 -5.29 -0.04 7.47
N ALA A 54 -4.37 0.59 6.75
CA ALA A 54 -4.39 0.58 5.29
C ALA A 54 -2.98 0.74 4.74
N THR A 55 -2.72 0.15 3.58
CA THR A 55 -1.42 0.27 2.92
C THR A 55 -1.57 0.16 1.42
N ALA A 56 -0.57 0.67 0.70
CA ALA A 56 -0.41 0.48 -0.73
C ALA A 56 1.06 0.53 -1.07
N ARG A 57 1.45 -0.18 -2.13
CA ARG A 57 2.80 -0.15 -2.66
C ARG A 57 2.78 0.54 -4.01
N ILE A 58 3.65 1.51 -4.21
CA ILE A 58 3.80 2.24 -5.45
C ILE A 58 5.15 1.85 -6.04
N ARG A 59 5.14 1.10 -7.14
CA ARG A 59 6.37 0.60 -7.76
C ARG A 59 6.66 1.39 -9.04
N PRO A 60 7.74 2.18 -9.07
CA PRO A 60 8.15 2.87 -10.30
C PRO A 60 8.52 1.86 -11.38
N ILE A 61 7.95 2.01 -12.58
CA ILE A 61 8.29 1.17 -13.73
C ILE A 61 9.08 1.93 -14.78
N ASN A 62 9.02 3.25 -14.75
CA ASN A 62 9.89 4.14 -15.52
C ASN A 62 9.85 5.53 -14.90
N GLU A 63 10.44 6.52 -15.55
CA GLU A 63 10.57 7.88 -14.99
C GLU A 63 9.22 8.58 -14.78
N THR A 64 8.18 8.20 -15.51
CA THR A 64 6.88 8.89 -15.45
C THR A 64 5.76 8.04 -14.87
N THR A 65 5.94 6.73 -14.74
CA THR A 65 4.86 5.80 -14.46
C THR A 65 5.14 4.94 -13.23
N VAL A 66 4.13 4.79 -12.40
CA VAL A 66 4.15 3.84 -11.28
C VAL A 66 3.06 2.82 -11.44
N LYS A 67 3.29 1.63 -10.89
CA LYS A 67 2.28 0.59 -10.76
C LYS A 67 1.84 0.54 -9.30
N ILE A 68 0.54 0.62 -9.08
CA ILE A 68 -0.05 0.56 -7.74
C ILE A 68 -0.36 -0.90 -7.44
N GLU A 69 0.21 -1.40 -6.36
CA GLU A 69 0.11 -2.80 -5.97
C GLU A 69 -0.13 -2.92 -4.47
N ARG A 70 -0.55 -4.10 -4.01
CA ARG A 70 -0.69 -4.40 -2.58
C ARG A 70 -1.59 -3.40 -1.86
N VAL A 71 -2.67 -2.97 -2.51
CA VAL A 71 -3.66 -2.08 -1.91
C VAL A 71 -4.49 -2.91 -0.93
N ALA A 72 -4.50 -2.51 0.32
CA ALA A 72 -5.17 -3.27 1.36
C ALA A 72 -5.72 -2.37 2.45
N VAL A 73 -6.94 -2.69 2.91
CA VAL A 73 -7.58 -2.08 4.07
C VAL A 73 -8.01 -3.23 4.98
N ILE A 74 -7.68 -3.15 6.27
CA ILE A 74 -8.09 -4.20 7.21
C ILE A 74 -9.62 -4.24 7.33
N LYS A 75 -10.14 -5.43 7.61
CA LYS A 75 -11.57 -5.71 7.58
C LYS A 75 -12.39 -4.75 8.45
N SER A 76 -11.89 -4.41 9.63
CA SER A 76 -12.60 -3.53 10.57
C SER A 76 -12.83 -2.10 10.05
N HIS A 77 -12.08 -1.70 9.04
CA HIS A 77 -12.12 -0.32 8.51
C HIS A 77 -12.68 -0.25 7.08
N ARG A 78 -13.23 -1.34 6.57
CA ARG A 78 -13.87 -1.37 5.25
C ARG A 78 -15.29 -0.80 5.32
N GLY A 79 -15.77 -0.28 4.19
CA GLY A 79 -17.13 0.23 4.10
C GLY A 79 -17.34 1.63 4.67
N GLN A 80 -16.26 2.33 4.99
CA GLN A 80 -16.30 3.66 5.59
C GLN A 80 -15.63 4.71 4.69
N GLY A 81 -15.48 4.41 3.41
CA GLY A 81 -14.79 5.30 2.47
C GLY A 81 -13.27 5.25 2.58
N MET A 82 -12.72 4.34 3.37
CA MET A 82 -11.27 4.23 3.57
C MET A 82 -10.53 3.89 2.28
N GLY A 83 -11.09 3.01 1.45
CA GLY A 83 -10.48 2.65 0.17
C GLY A 83 -10.33 3.86 -0.76
N LYS A 84 -11.36 4.69 -0.82
CA LYS A 84 -11.34 5.91 -1.61
C LYS A 84 -10.29 6.89 -1.08
N MET A 85 -10.23 7.07 0.24
CA MET A 85 -9.24 7.92 0.87
C MET A 85 -7.82 7.43 0.63
N LEU A 86 -7.63 6.11 0.70
CA LEU A 86 -6.35 5.47 0.42
C LEU A 86 -5.91 5.75 -1.02
N MET A 87 -6.81 5.59 -1.99
CA MET A 87 -6.46 5.83 -3.39
C MET A 87 -6.15 7.30 -3.66
N GLN A 88 -6.86 8.22 -3.02
CA GLN A 88 -6.54 9.64 -3.12
C GLN A 88 -5.15 9.94 -2.55
N ALA A 89 -4.80 9.33 -1.43
CA ALA A 89 -3.48 9.47 -0.84
C ALA A 89 -2.38 8.88 -1.73
N VAL A 90 -2.65 7.74 -2.37
CA VAL A 90 -1.72 7.12 -3.33
C VAL A 90 -1.45 8.05 -4.51
N GLU A 91 -2.50 8.61 -5.09
CA GLU A 91 -2.36 9.53 -6.23
C GLU A 91 -1.56 10.78 -5.84
N SER A 92 -1.84 11.33 -4.67
CA SER A 92 -1.14 12.50 -4.16
C SER A 92 0.34 12.19 -3.94
N LEU A 93 0.65 11.05 -3.33
CA LEU A 93 2.02 10.63 -3.10
C LEU A 93 2.78 10.40 -4.41
N ALA A 94 2.15 9.77 -5.39
CA ALA A 94 2.77 9.53 -6.69
C ALA A 94 3.15 10.86 -7.38
N LYS A 95 2.26 11.85 -7.33
CA LYS A 95 2.55 13.18 -7.87
C LYS A 95 3.70 13.85 -7.13
N ASP A 96 3.70 13.78 -5.81
CA ASP A 96 4.75 14.38 -4.98
C ASP A 96 6.11 13.77 -5.27
N GLU A 97 6.13 12.49 -5.68
CA GLU A 97 7.36 11.78 -6.04
C GLU A 97 7.75 11.98 -7.51
N GLY A 98 6.99 12.78 -8.27
CA GLY A 98 7.34 13.16 -9.63
C GLY A 98 6.76 12.28 -10.74
N PHE A 99 5.76 11.47 -10.44
CA PHE A 99 5.15 10.58 -11.45
C PHE A 99 3.84 11.17 -11.99
N TYR A 100 3.58 10.91 -13.26
CA TYR A 100 2.40 11.43 -13.96
C TYR A 100 1.35 10.38 -14.26
N VAL A 101 1.77 9.10 -14.34
CA VAL A 101 0.89 8.00 -14.74
C VAL A 101 0.89 6.95 -13.64
N ALA A 102 -0.28 6.51 -13.25
CA ALA A 102 -0.43 5.41 -12.31
C ALA A 102 -1.25 4.31 -12.98
N THR A 103 -0.75 3.08 -12.93
CA THR A 103 -1.45 1.92 -13.46
C THR A 103 -1.74 0.93 -12.34
N MET A 104 -2.76 0.10 -12.53
CA MET A 104 -3.19 -0.87 -11.55
C MET A 104 -3.76 -2.08 -12.27
N ASN A 105 -3.30 -3.27 -11.90
CA ASN A 105 -3.86 -4.48 -12.46
C ASN A 105 -5.24 -4.75 -11.83
N ALA A 106 -6.18 -5.16 -12.64
CA ALA A 106 -7.46 -5.66 -12.14
C ALA A 106 -7.24 -6.97 -11.39
N GLN A 107 -7.92 -7.13 -10.30
CA GLN A 107 -7.86 -8.33 -9.49
C GLN A 107 -9.12 -9.17 -9.72
#